data_03cc661f950f72b160d792ed70586fbd
#
_entry.id   03cc661f950f72b160d792ed70586fbd
#
_cell.length_a   1.000
_cell.length_b   1.000
_cell.length_c   1.000
_cell.angle_alpha   90.00
_cell.angle_beta   90.00
_cell.angle_gamma   90.00
#
_symmetry.space_group_name_H-M   'P 1'
#
loop_
_entity.id
_entity.type
_entity.pdbx_description
1 polymer ?
#
loop_
_entity_poly.entity_id
_entity_poly.type
_entity_poly.pdbx_seq_one_letter_code
_entity_poly.pdbx_strand_id
1 'polypeptide(L)'
;ALTLFFIVFIEAGTIVTAQSQVFADILSPVMRLLLPILIALLLGSSLLILFRCLDKMGKKGLWIYTGILFAILLAGFGVILSNFLPFSSTDAYNMQDMAMYLAKTGEKPISDTTPHASYFGMFSNNYFLTVIFAKFINMLSRAGITEVQFALLALSVAGMIIATIFLYLTGIRIGGLKGGAKILTLCVVNPLYYILPMWIYTCAFSIPFTAAVIYFGVRLLKEESWKDRVISAILFAVFGITGYYIRPTVVIPM
;
A
#
# COMPACT_ATOMS: atom_id res chain seq x y z
N ALA A 1 -12.39 11.40 6.77
CA ALA A 1 -12.25 12.16 5.52
C ALA A 1 -11.19 13.26 5.64
N LEU A 2 -11.28 14.16 6.66
CA LEU A 2 -10.29 15.25 6.86
C LEU A 2 -8.87 14.71 7.11
N THR A 3 -8.72 13.69 7.95
CA THR A 3 -7.43 13.09 8.29
C THR A 3 -6.74 12.46 7.07
N LEU A 4 -7.51 11.75 6.24
CA LEU A 4 -6.98 11.16 4.99
C LEU A 4 -6.58 12.25 3.98
N PHE A 5 -7.35 13.32 3.91
CA PHE A 5 -7.05 14.51 3.12
C PHE A 5 -5.73 15.15 3.55
N PHE A 6 -5.50 15.32 4.87
CA PHE A 6 -4.25 15.86 5.40
C PHE A 6 -3.06 14.94 5.15
N ILE A 7 -3.22 13.62 5.24
CA ILE A 7 -2.14 12.66 4.94
C ILE A 7 -1.74 12.74 3.46
N VAL A 8 -2.71 12.69 2.54
CA VAL A 8 -2.46 12.84 1.09
C VAL A 8 -1.83 14.20 0.77
N PHE A 9 -2.24 15.26 1.49
CA PHE A 9 -1.70 16.61 1.33
C PHE A 9 -0.25 16.73 1.81
N ILE A 10 0.07 16.18 2.99
CA ILE A 10 1.44 16.21 3.54
C ILE A 10 2.37 15.37 2.63
N GLU A 11 1.93 14.21 2.16
CA GLU A 11 2.74 13.37 1.29
C GLU A 11 2.91 13.96 -0.12
N ALA A 12 1.88 14.55 -0.71
CA ALA A 12 2.01 15.28 -1.97
C ALA A 12 2.93 16.50 -1.82
N GLY A 13 2.85 17.21 -0.69
CA GLY A 13 3.74 18.31 -0.36
C GLY A 13 5.19 17.90 -0.21
N THR A 14 5.46 16.75 0.41
CA THR A 14 6.83 16.21 0.55
C THR A 14 7.41 15.73 -0.78
N ILE A 15 6.62 15.16 -1.69
CA ILE A 15 7.09 14.79 -3.03
C ILE A 15 7.42 16.03 -3.86
N VAL A 16 6.55 17.04 -3.83
CA VAL A 16 6.79 18.32 -4.53
C VAL A 16 8.01 19.05 -3.96
N THR A 17 8.24 19.00 -2.64
CA THR A 17 9.42 19.60 -2.02
C THR A 17 10.71 18.81 -2.23
N ALA A 18 10.68 17.48 -2.32
CA ALA A 18 11.87 16.66 -2.56
C ALA A 18 12.40 16.75 -4.00
N GLN A 19 11.54 17.01 -4.99
CA GLN A 19 11.96 17.28 -6.38
C GLN A 19 12.23 18.76 -6.66
N SER A 20 12.16 19.63 -5.67
CA SER A 20 11.96 21.06 -5.82
C SER A 20 13.21 21.92 -5.94
N GLN A 21 14.42 21.37 -6.13
CA GLN A 21 15.53 22.25 -6.50
C GLN A 21 15.27 22.97 -7.84
N VAL A 22 14.67 22.29 -8.83
CA VAL A 22 14.29 22.89 -10.10
C VAL A 22 13.12 23.88 -9.98
N PHE A 23 12.14 23.61 -9.10
CA PHE A 23 11.04 24.54 -8.82
C PHE A 23 11.41 25.64 -7.81
N ALA A 24 12.47 25.40 -7.02
CA ALA A 24 12.97 26.36 -6.03
C ALA A 24 13.42 27.67 -6.66
N ASP A 25 13.97 27.63 -7.86
CA ASP A 25 14.49 28.80 -8.56
C ASP A 25 13.41 29.57 -9.35
N ILE A 26 12.27 28.92 -9.63
CA ILE A 26 11.19 29.48 -10.46
C ILE A 26 10.06 30.11 -9.63
N LEU A 27 9.79 29.59 -8.43
CA LEU A 27 8.67 30.03 -7.61
C LEU A 27 9.13 30.84 -6.40
N SER A 28 8.49 31.98 -6.17
CA SER A 28 8.71 32.75 -4.94
C SER A 28 8.35 31.91 -3.69
N PRO A 29 8.96 32.16 -2.50
CA PRO A 29 8.65 31.41 -1.27
C PRO A 29 7.14 31.39 -0.93
N VAL A 30 6.43 32.46 -1.25
CA VAL A 30 4.98 32.57 -1.05
C VAL A 30 4.22 31.62 -1.98
N MET A 31 4.63 31.51 -3.25
CA MET A 31 4.00 30.60 -4.22
C MET A 31 4.24 29.12 -3.85
N ARG A 32 5.38 28.78 -3.27
CA ARG A 32 5.68 27.43 -2.78
C ARG A 32 4.74 26.99 -1.65
N LEU A 33 4.28 27.93 -0.84
CA LEU A 33 3.31 27.65 0.22
C LEU A 33 1.87 27.64 -0.31
N LEU A 34 1.52 28.60 -1.17
CA LEU A 34 0.15 28.78 -1.64
C LEU A 34 -0.28 27.72 -2.68
N LEU A 35 0.63 27.28 -3.56
CA LEU A 35 0.31 26.35 -4.63
C LEU A 35 -0.18 24.98 -4.13
N PRO A 36 0.49 24.32 -3.17
CA PRO A 36 -0.01 23.08 -2.58
C PRO A 36 -1.38 23.26 -1.90
N ILE A 37 -1.58 24.38 -1.20
CA ILE A 37 -2.87 24.67 -0.56
C ILE A 37 -3.97 24.81 -1.60
N LEU A 38 -3.72 25.55 -2.69
CA LEU A 38 -4.68 25.75 -3.77
C LEU A 38 -5.02 24.42 -4.47
N ILE A 39 -4.00 23.61 -4.78
CA ILE A 39 -4.18 22.27 -5.37
C ILE A 39 -5.02 21.38 -4.43
N ALA A 40 -4.72 21.38 -3.14
CA ALA A 40 -5.47 20.60 -2.16
C ALA A 40 -6.94 21.04 -2.05
N LEU A 41 -7.19 22.35 -2.07
CA LEU A 41 -8.55 22.90 -2.07
C LEU A 41 -9.32 22.51 -3.33
N LEU A 42 -8.68 22.59 -4.50
CA LEU A 42 -9.29 22.21 -5.78
C LEU A 42 -9.59 20.71 -5.82
N LEU A 43 -8.63 19.85 -5.46
CA LEU A 43 -8.83 18.39 -5.41
C LEU A 43 -9.89 18.01 -4.36
N GLY A 44 -9.82 18.59 -3.17
CA GLY A 44 -10.80 18.35 -2.11
C GLY A 44 -12.21 18.76 -2.51
N SER A 45 -12.36 19.93 -3.13
CA SER A 45 -13.66 20.41 -3.63
C SER A 45 -14.21 19.51 -4.73
N SER A 46 -13.36 19.10 -5.68
CA SER A 46 -13.73 18.18 -6.77
C SER A 46 -14.18 16.82 -6.24
N LEU A 47 -13.47 16.26 -5.24
CA LEU A 47 -13.86 15.01 -4.58
C LEU A 47 -15.18 15.14 -3.81
N LEU A 48 -15.42 16.27 -3.14
CA LEU A 48 -16.69 16.51 -2.45
C LEU A 48 -17.86 16.58 -3.43
N ILE A 49 -17.69 17.24 -4.56
CA ILE A 49 -18.71 17.30 -5.63
C ILE A 49 -18.95 15.88 -6.18
N LEU A 50 -17.90 15.14 -6.49
CA LEU A 50 -17.99 13.76 -6.98
C LEU A 50 -18.72 12.87 -5.97
N PHE A 51 -18.41 12.97 -4.68
CA PHE A 51 -19.06 12.18 -3.63
C PHE A 51 -20.55 12.52 -3.50
N ARG A 52 -20.94 13.78 -3.65
CA ARG A 52 -22.35 14.18 -3.73
C ARG A 52 -23.05 13.59 -4.95
N CYS A 53 -22.35 13.50 -6.10
CA CYS A 53 -22.90 12.84 -7.29
C CYS A 53 -23.07 11.33 -7.06
N LEU A 54 -22.11 10.66 -6.44
CA LEU A 54 -22.20 9.25 -6.07
C LEU A 54 -23.36 8.97 -5.09
N ASP A 55 -23.64 9.89 -4.17
CA ASP A 55 -24.79 9.78 -3.24
C ASP A 55 -26.13 9.82 -3.95
N LYS A 56 -26.23 10.45 -5.12
CA LYS A 56 -27.44 10.51 -5.96
C LYS A 56 -27.52 9.38 -6.97
N MET A 57 -26.44 8.65 -7.19
CA MET A 57 -26.36 7.59 -8.20
C MET A 57 -27.15 6.34 -7.78
N GLY A 58 -27.89 5.77 -8.71
CA GLY A 58 -28.59 4.50 -8.52
C GLY A 58 -27.66 3.29 -8.49
N LYS A 59 -28.14 2.17 -7.97
CA LYS A 59 -27.36 0.93 -7.78
C LYS A 59 -26.64 0.46 -9.06
N LYS A 60 -27.32 0.46 -10.21
CA LYS A 60 -26.72 0.06 -11.50
C LYS A 60 -25.57 0.98 -11.90
N GLY A 61 -25.74 2.29 -11.76
CA GLY A 61 -24.68 3.27 -12.04
C GLY A 61 -23.47 3.11 -11.13
N LEU A 62 -23.68 2.83 -9.84
CA LEU A 62 -22.61 2.57 -8.89
C LEU A 62 -21.80 1.31 -9.24
N TRP A 63 -22.45 0.24 -9.71
CA TRP A 63 -21.74 -0.97 -10.16
C TRP A 63 -20.87 -0.70 -11.38
N ILE A 64 -21.43 0.02 -12.39
CA ILE A 64 -20.67 0.41 -13.59
C ILE A 64 -19.49 1.29 -13.21
N TYR A 65 -19.72 2.32 -12.39
CA TYR A 65 -18.68 3.23 -11.91
C TYR A 65 -17.56 2.48 -11.17
N THR A 66 -17.92 1.60 -10.26
CA THR A 66 -16.96 0.76 -9.52
C THR A 66 -16.14 -0.13 -10.45
N GLY A 67 -16.79 -0.75 -11.45
CA GLY A 67 -16.10 -1.57 -12.46
C GLY A 67 -15.09 -0.76 -13.28
N ILE A 68 -15.46 0.46 -13.69
CA ILE A 68 -14.56 1.37 -14.40
C ILE A 68 -13.36 1.75 -13.51
N LEU A 69 -13.58 2.07 -12.25
CA LEU A 69 -12.49 2.41 -11.33
C LEU A 69 -11.53 1.24 -11.10
N PHE A 70 -12.03 0.01 -10.95
CA PHE A 70 -11.16 -1.17 -10.86
C PHE A 70 -10.37 -1.37 -12.16
N ALA A 71 -10.99 -1.18 -13.33
CA ALA A 71 -10.29 -1.26 -14.62
C ALA A 71 -9.17 -0.21 -14.73
N ILE A 72 -9.43 1.03 -14.32
CA ILE A 72 -8.40 2.10 -14.29
C ILE A 72 -7.26 1.73 -13.33
N LEU A 73 -7.58 1.23 -12.13
CA LEU A 73 -6.58 0.81 -11.16
C LEU A 73 -5.68 -0.30 -11.72
N LEU A 74 -6.28 -1.33 -12.30
CA LEU A 74 -5.54 -2.44 -12.88
C LEU A 74 -4.69 -2.01 -14.08
N ALA A 75 -5.23 -1.12 -14.94
CA ALA A 75 -4.46 -0.53 -16.04
C ALA A 75 -3.27 0.28 -15.53
N GLY A 76 -3.46 1.09 -14.48
CA GLY A 76 -2.39 1.85 -13.83
C GLY A 76 -1.29 0.93 -13.28
N PHE A 77 -1.65 -0.14 -12.58
CA PHE A 77 -0.68 -1.13 -12.12
C PHE A 77 -0.03 -1.89 -13.29
N GLY A 78 -0.76 -2.16 -14.38
CA GLY A 78 -0.20 -2.73 -15.60
C GLY A 78 0.88 -1.83 -16.21
N VAL A 79 0.65 -0.51 -16.25
CA VAL A 79 1.66 0.47 -16.68
C VAL A 79 2.90 0.44 -15.77
N ILE A 80 2.72 0.36 -14.45
CA ILE A 80 3.84 0.25 -13.51
C ILE A 80 4.66 -1.02 -13.80
N LEU A 81 4.01 -2.16 -13.92
CA LEU A 81 4.69 -3.44 -14.19
C LEU A 81 5.42 -3.46 -15.54
N SER A 82 4.89 -2.76 -16.55
CA SER A 82 5.45 -2.81 -17.92
C SER A 82 6.59 -1.82 -18.15
N ASN A 83 6.65 -0.73 -17.37
CA ASN A 83 7.54 0.40 -17.71
C ASN A 83 8.50 0.80 -16.59
N PHE A 84 8.34 0.28 -15.39
CA PHE A 84 9.14 0.73 -14.25
C PHE A 84 9.87 -0.41 -13.57
N LEU A 85 11.06 -0.10 -13.08
CA LEU A 85 11.82 -0.95 -12.18
C LEU A 85 11.55 -0.54 -10.72
N PRO A 86 11.70 -1.47 -9.77
CA PRO A 86 11.60 -1.15 -8.35
C PRO A 86 12.60 -0.06 -7.94
N PHE A 87 12.17 0.81 -7.02
CA PHE A 87 13.09 1.77 -6.40
C PHE A 87 14.10 1.05 -5.52
N SER A 88 15.37 1.31 -5.76
CA SER A 88 16.48 0.84 -4.94
C SER A 88 16.80 1.92 -3.89
N SER A 89 16.12 1.91 -2.74
CA SER A 89 16.59 2.65 -1.57
C SER A 89 17.55 1.78 -0.75
N THR A 90 18.39 2.39 0.10
CA THR A 90 19.34 1.67 0.94
C THR A 90 18.71 0.52 1.70
N ASP A 91 17.57 0.75 2.34
CA ASP A 91 16.86 -0.28 3.12
C ASP A 91 16.26 -1.37 2.23
N ALA A 92 15.61 -1.00 1.14
CA ALA A 92 15.05 -1.95 0.19
C ALA A 92 16.13 -2.79 -0.48
N TYR A 93 17.27 -2.17 -0.81
CA TYR A 93 18.44 -2.86 -1.34
C TYR A 93 18.98 -3.89 -0.34
N ASN A 94 19.23 -3.48 0.91
CA ASN A 94 19.75 -4.37 1.94
C ASN A 94 18.86 -5.59 2.16
N MET A 95 17.53 -5.39 2.16
CA MET A 95 16.58 -6.48 2.30
C MET A 95 16.57 -7.43 1.10
N GLN A 96 16.62 -6.89 -0.12
CA GLN A 96 16.59 -7.70 -1.34
C GLN A 96 17.90 -8.48 -1.52
N ASP A 97 19.05 -7.84 -1.29
CA ASP A 97 20.36 -8.48 -1.39
C ASP A 97 20.52 -9.60 -0.35
N MET A 98 20.12 -9.35 0.91
CA MET A 98 20.08 -10.39 1.92
C MET A 98 19.09 -11.51 1.56
N ALA A 99 17.94 -11.21 0.99
CA ALA A 99 16.98 -12.23 0.56
C ALA A 99 17.56 -13.12 -0.54
N MET A 100 18.29 -12.54 -1.49
CA MET A 100 19.01 -13.29 -2.54
C MET A 100 20.12 -14.16 -1.95
N TYR A 101 20.87 -13.64 -0.97
CA TYR A 101 21.90 -14.41 -0.26
C TYR A 101 21.28 -15.61 0.47
N LEU A 102 20.24 -15.40 1.27
CA LEU A 102 19.53 -16.46 1.98
C LEU A 102 18.91 -17.52 1.05
N ALA A 103 18.39 -17.09 -0.09
CA ALA A 103 17.82 -18.00 -1.08
C ALA A 103 18.88 -18.93 -1.69
N LYS A 104 20.13 -18.46 -1.83
CA LYS A 104 21.26 -19.22 -2.39
C LYS A 104 21.93 -20.12 -1.37
N THR A 105 22.18 -19.63 -0.15
CA THR A 105 23.01 -20.32 0.85
C THR A 105 22.20 -21.10 1.86
N GLY A 106 20.96 -20.67 2.14
CA GLY A 106 20.15 -21.18 3.24
C GLY A 106 20.67 -20.80 4.64
N GLU A 107 21.74 -20.02 4.72
CA GLU A 107 22.39 -19.64 5.98
C GLU A 107 21.61 -18.57 6.74
N LYS A 108 21.60 -18.69 8.08
CA LYS A 108 21.00 -17.66 8.94
C LYS A 108 21.93 -16.44 9.00
N PRO A 109 21.42 -15.20 8.95
CA PRO A 109 22.24 -13.98 8.90
C PRO A 109 22.79 -13.56 10.28
N ILE A 110 23.34 -14.47 11.05
CA ILE A 110 23.73 -14.24 12.45
C ILE A 110 25.28 -14.18 12.64
N SER A 111 26.04 -14.33 11.56
CA SER A 111 27.50 -14.21 11.66
C SER A 111 27.94 -12.81 11.17
N ASP A 112 28.96 -12.23 11.80
CA ASP A 112 29.57 -10.96 11.39
C ASP A 112 30.11 -10.97 9.95
N THR A 113 30.14 -12.15 9.32
CA THR A 113 30.56 -12.39 7.93
C THR A 113 29.42 -12.34 6.92
N THR A 114 28.15 -12.27 7.36
CA THR A 114 27.00 -12.23 6.44
C THR A 114 26.79 -10.81 5.89
N PRO A 115 26.36 -10.67 4.62
CA PRO A 115 25.99 -9.38 4.05
C PRO A 115 24.98 -8.68 4.94
N HIS A 116 25.17 -7.37 5.15
CA HIS A 116 24.25 -6.52 5.90
C HIS A 116 23.93 -6.94 7.34
N ALA A 117 24.79 -7.74 8.02
CA ALA A 117 24.58 -8.17 9.41
C ALA A 117 24.36 -6.97 10.36
N SER A 118 25.14 -5.90 10.20
CA SER A 118 24.98 -4.65 10.96
C SER A 118 23.63 -3.97 10.73
N TYR A 119 23.12 -3.99 9.51
CA TYR A 119 21.80 -3.45 9.18
C TYR A 119 20.69 -4.21 9.92
N PHE A 120 20.70 -5.54 9.89
CA PHE A 120 19.68 -6.34 10.57
C PHE A 120 19.86 -6.36 12.10
N GLY A 121 21.05 -6.07 12.60
CA GLY A 121 21.28 -5.82 14.02
C GLY A 121 20.53 -4.57 14.51
N MET A 122 20.49 -3.52 13.69
CA MET A 122 19.75 -2.29 13.99
C MET A 122 18.26 -2.36 13.65
N PHE A 123 17.91 -3.05 12.56
CA PHE A 123 16.55 -3.12 12.00
C PHE A 123 16.03 -4.55 11.94
N SER A 124 16.01 -5.23 13.08
CA SER A 124 15.62 -6.64 13.20
C SER A 124 14.17 -6.93 12.73
N ASN A 125 13.29 -5.93 12.79
CA ASN A 125 11.92 -6.01 12.28
C ASN A 125 11.85 -6.28 10.76
N ASN A 126 12.87 -5.88 10.00
CA ASN A 126 12.92 -6.11 8.55
C ASN A 126 13.27 -7.56 8.18
N TYR A 127 13.82 -8.31 9.13
CA TYR A 127 14.28 -9.68 8.89
C TYR A 127 13.14 -10.63 8.50
N PHE A 128 11.98 -10.51 9.13
CA PHE A 128 10.84 -11.40 8.83
C PHE A 128 10.41 -11.31 7.36
N LEU A 129 10.26 -10.10 6.83
CA LEU A 129 9.90 -9.90 5.42
C LEU A 129 11.03 -10.36 4.49
N THR A 130 12.29 -10.16 4.87
CA THR A 130 13.48 -10.63 4.14
C THR A 130 13.47 -12.15 3.97
N VAL A 131 13.11 -12.89 5.02
CA VAL A 131 12.97 -14.36 4.96
C VAL A 131 11.82 -14.77 4.04
N ILE A 132 10.70 -14.04 4.05
CA ILE A 132 9.59 -14.27 3.10
C ILE A 132 10.07 -14.08 1.66
N PHE A 133 10.81 -13.00 1.38
CA PHE A 133 11.40 -12.75 0.06
C PHE A 133 12.36 -13.87 -0.34
N ALA A 134 13.22 -14.32 0.56
CA ALA A 134 14.15 -15.43 0.28
C ALA A 134 13.43 -16.72 -0.12
N LYS A 135 12.37 -17.09 0.61
CA LYS A 135 11.55 -18.24 0.27
C LYS A 135 10.83 -18.07 -1.08
N PHE A 136 10.33 -16.89 -1.35
CA PHE A 136 9.70 -16.57 -2.63
C PHE A 136 10.70 -16.65 -3.79
N ILE A 137 11.89 -16.06 -3.65
CA ILE A 137 12.98 -16.14 -4.62
C ILE A 137 13.39 -17.59 -4.88
N ASN A 138 13.53 -18.40 -3.83
CA ASN A 138 13.86 -19.84 -3.96
C ASN A 138 12.77 -20.59 -4.75
N MET A 139 11.49 -20.28 -4.48
CA MET A 139 10.37 -20.85 -5.23
C MET A 139 10.43 -20.45 -6.72
N LEU A 140 10.69 -19.18 -7.01
CA LEU A 140 10.84 -18.68 -8.38
C LEU A 140 12.01 -19.37 -9.13
N SER A 141 13.16 -19.48 -8.46
CA SER A 141 14.35 -20.15 -9.02
C SER A 141 14.05 -21.62 -9.38
N ARG A 142 13.32 -22.33 -8.51
CA ARG A 142 12.87 -23.72 -8.80
C ARG A 142 11.91 -23.80 -9.99
N ALA A 143 11.13 -22.74 -10.21
CA ALA A 143 10.23 -22.63 -11.37
C ALA A 143 10.95 -22.13 -12.65
N GLY A 144 12.27 -21.89 -12.60
CA GLY A 144 13.05 -21.37 -13.73
C GLY A 144 12.86 -19.87 -14.00
N ILE A 145 12.28 -19.12 -13.05
CA ILE A 145 12.06 -17.69 -13.20
C ILE A 145 13.29 -16.95 -12.65
N THR A 146 13.97 -16.22 -13.51
CA THR A 146 15.22 -15.49 -13.20
C THR A 146 15.01 -14.01 -12.89
N GLU A 147 13.89 -13.43 -13.35
CA GLU A 147 13.56 -12.00 -13.20
C GLU A 147 13.01 -11.66 -11.80
N VAL A 148 13.89 -11.78 -10.79
CA VAL A 148 13.53 -11.62 -9.37
C VAL A 148 12.94 -10.25 -9.07
N GLN A 149 13.51 -9.19 -9.60
CA GLN A 149 13.07 -7.81 -9.38
C GLN A 149 11.62 -7.60 -9.87
N PHE A 150 11.33 -8.07 -11.09
CA PHE A 150 9.98 -8.01 -11.65
C PHE A 150 8.99 -8.83 -10.81
N ALA A 151 9.39 -10.03 -10.37
CA ALA A 151 8.53 -10.89 -9.57
C ALA A 151 8.20 -10.27 -8.18
N LEU A 152 9.17 -9.61 -7.53
CA LEU A 152 8.94 -8.90 -6.28
C LEU A 152 8.03 -7.67 -6.49
N LEU A 153 8.20 -6.95 -7.60
CA LEU A 153 7.31 -5.85 -7.97
C LEU A 153 5.88 -6.36 -8.21
N ALA A 154 5.74 -7.46 -8.94
CA ALA A 154 4.43 -8.09 -9.19
C ALA A 154 3.76 -8.56 -7.88
N LEU A 155 4.54 -9.11 -6.94
CA LEU A 155 4.05 -9.47 -5.61
C LEU A 155 3.58 -8.25 -4.82
N SER A 156 4.31 -7.14 -4.87
CA SER A 156 3.95 -5.88 -4.24
C SER A 156 2.66 -5.30 -4.83
N VAL A 157 2.54 -5.28 -6.17
CA VAL A 157 1.32 -4.85 -6.88
C VAL A 157 0.13 -5.74 -6.51
N ALA A 158 0.31 -7.06 -6.45
CA ALA A 158 -0.74 -7.98 -6.00
C ALA A 158 -1.20 -7.67 -4.57
N GLY A 159 -0.26 -7.34 -3.67
CA GLY A 159 -0.57 -6.85 -2.32
C GLY A 159 -1.43 -5.60 -2.34
N MET A 160 -1.13 -4.62 -3.20
CA MET A 160 -1.92 -3.40 -3.34
C MET A 160 -3.33 -3.66 -3.88
N ILE A 161 -3.48 -4.60 -4.81
CA ILE A 161 -4.81 -5.00 -5.31
C ILE A 161 -5.63 -5.64 -4.17
N ILE A 162 -5.02 -6.53 -3.39
CA ILE A 162 -5.66 -7.15 -2.20
C ILE A 162 -6.05 -6.08 -1.19
N ALA A 163 -5.18 -5.12 -0.91
CA ALA A 163 -5.47 -3.99 -0.03
C ALA A 163 -6.68 -3.18 -0.53
N THR A 164 -6.73 -2.89 -1.84
CA THR A 164 -7.86 -2.18 -2.45
C THR A 164 -9.17 -2.93 -2.26
N ILE A 165 -9.16 -4.25 -2.42
CA ILE A 165 -10.36 -5.08 -2.20
C ILE A 165 -10.83 -4.96 -0.75
N PHE A 166 -9.94 -5.09 0.24
CA PHE A 166 -10.30 -4.95 1.66
C PHE A 166 -10.82 -3.53 1.98
N LEU A 167 -10.18 -2.49 1.46
CA LEU A 167 -10.62 -1.11 1.64
C LEU A 167 -11.99 -0.86 1.01
N TYR A 168 -12.22 -1.36 -0.20
CA TYR A 168 -13.51 -1.31 -0.88
C TYR A 168 -14.60 -2.01 -0.08
N LEU A 169 -14.33 -3.23 0.40
CA LEU A 169 -15.25 -4.00 1.24
C LEU A 169 -15.52 -3.30 2.57
N THR A 170 -14.52 -2.65 3.16
CA THR A 170 -14.68 -1.79 4.34
C THR A 170 -15.66 -0.66 4.05
N GLY A 171 -15.50 0.02 2.92
CA GLY A 171 -16.42 1.05 2.48
C GLY A 171 -17.85 0.56 2.32
N ILE A 172 -18.02 -0.64 1.75
CA ILE A 172 -19.36 -1.28 1.63
C ILE A 172 -19.95 -1.55 3.02
N ARG A 173 -19.17 -2.05 3.96
CA ARG A 173 -19.65 -2.33 5.33
C ARG A 173 -20.04 -1.06 6.08
N ILE A 174 -19.40 0.06 5.83
CA ILE A 174 -19.68 1.33 6.52
C ILE A 174 -20.84 2.08 5.87
N GLY A 175 -20.84 2.22 4.53
CA GLY A 175 -21.77 3.10 3.81
C GLY A 175 -22.43 2.45 2.59
N GLY A 176 -22.52 1.09 2.54
CA GLY A 176 -23.09 0.37 1.42
C GLY A 176 -22.23 0.55 0.15
N LEU A 177 -22.83 0.28 -1.01
CA LEU A 177 -22.15 0.38 -2.30
C LEU A 177 -21.58 1.79 -2.57
N LYS A 178 -22.26 2.83 -2.06
CA LYS A 178 -21.78 4.23 -2.14
C LYS A 178 -20.49 4.44 -1.34
N GLY A 179 -20.40 3.86 -0.15
CA GLY A 179 -19.20 3.90 0.68
C GLY A 179 -18.02 3.21 0.01
N GLY A 180 -18.25 2.02 -0.57
CA GLY A 180 -17.25 1.31 -1.36
C GLY A 180 -16.75 2.13 -2.55
N ALA A 181 -17.67 2.68 -3.34
CA ALA A 181 -17.32 3.53 -4.49
C ALA A 181 -16.48 4.75 -4.10
N LYS A 182 -16.80 5.43 -2.99
CA LYS A 182 -16.02 6.57 -2.49
C LYS A 182 -14.61 6.17 -2.09
N ILE A 183 -14.43 5.06 -1.38
CA ILE A 183 -13.10 4.57 -0.99
C ILE A 183 -12.29 4.17 -2.22
N LEU A 184 -12.89 3.45 -3.16
CA LEU A 184 -12.20 3.06 -4.39
C LEU A 184 -11.77 4.28 -5.22
N THR A 185 -12.61 5.35 -5.27
CA THR A 185 -12.24 6.62 -5.89
C THR A 185 -10.96 7.19 -5.25
N LEU A 186 -10.88 7.20 -3.92
CA LEU A 186 -9.68 7.68 -3.22
C LEU A 186 -8.44 6.86 -3.57
N CYS A 187 -8.55 5.53 -3.69
CA CYS A 187 -7.43 4.69 -4.13
C CYS A 187 -6.97 5.04 -5.55
N VAL A 188 -7.93 5.23 -6.48
CA VAL A 188 -7.63 5.47 -7.89
C VAL A 188 -7.04 6.86 -8.14
N VAL A 189 -7.50 7.89 -7.43
CA VAL A 189 -7.01 9.27 -7.64
C VAL A 189 -5.74 9.59 -6.87
N ASN A 190 -5.30 8.71 -5.97
CA ASN A 190 -4.07 8.90 -5.20
C ASN A 190 -2.84 8.42 -5.99
N PRO A 191 -1.97 9.30 -6.48
CA PRO A 191 -0.79 8.90 -7.25
C PRO A 191 0.18 8.04 -6.44
N LEU A 192 0.28 8.28 -5.13
CA LEU A 192 1.13 7.47 -4.24
C LEU A 192 0.71 6.02 -4.19
N TYR A 193 -0.58 5.75 -4.41
CA TYR A 193 -1.10 4.39 -4.43
C TYR A 193 -0.48 3.53 -5.55
N TYR A 194 -0.06 4.16 -6.66
CA TYR A 194 0.62 3.51 -7.79
C TYR A 194 2.13 3.47 -7.61
N ILE A 195 2.71 4.46 -6.94
CA ILE A 195 4.17 4.56 -6.75
C ILE A 195 4.64 3.63 -5.62
N LEU A 196 3.82 3.47 -4.58
CA LEU A 196 4.19 2.74 -3.37
C LEU A 196 4.61 1.27 -3.60
N PRO A 197 3.96 0.47 -4.49
CA PRO A 197 4.41 -0.88 -4.77
C PRO A 197 5.79 -0.96 -5.43
N MET A 198 6.27 0.11 -6.06
CA MET A 198 7.63 0.16 -6.61
C MET A 198 8.70 0.17 -5.52
N TRP A 199 8.32 0.52 -4.30
CA TRP A 199 9.19 0.48 -3.14
C TRP A 199 9.08 -0.88 -2.45
N ILE A 200 9.92 -1.82 -2.86
CA ILE A 200 9.94 -3.19 -2.32
C ILE A 200 10.53 -3.17 -0.89
N TYR A 201 9.70 -2.73 0.05
CA TYR A 201 10.06 -2.52 1.44
C TYR A 201 8.85 -2.77 2.35
N THR A 202 9.07 -2.86 3.66
CA THR A 202 8.04 -3.18 4.66
C THR A 202 6.79 -2.29 4.59
N CYS A 203 6.93 -1.02 4.18
CA CYS A 203 5.79 -0.11 4.06
C CYS A 203 4.79 -0.57 2.99
N ALA A 204 5.24 -0.97 1.79
CA ALA A 204 4.35 -1.44 0.74
C ALA A 204 3.69 -2.77 1.14
N PHE A 205 4.46 -3.70 1.70
CA PHE A 205 3.98 -5.02 2.09
C PHE A 205 3.11 -5.04 3.36
N SER A 206 3.14 -3.98 4.17
CA SER A 206 2.25 -3.86 5.34
C SER A 206 0.83 -3.40 5.00
N ILE A 207 0.62 -2.74 3.85
CA ILE A 207 -0.68 -2.15 3.47
C ILE A 207 -1.80 -3.19 3.35
N PRO A 208 -1.63 -4.35 2.68
CA PRO A 208 -2.69 -5.34 2.59
C PRO A 208 -3.10 -5.88 3.97
N PHE A 209 -2.16 -6.01 4.91
CA PHE A 209 -2.45 -6.43 6.28
C PHE A 209 -3.19 -5.34 7.05
N THR A 210 -2.76 -4.09 6.94
CA THR A 210 -3.47 -2.93 7.53
C THR A 210 -4.90 -2.84 7.00
N ALA A 211 -5.10 -2.97 5.70
CA ALA A 211 -6.41 -2.95 5.08
C ALA A 211 -7.30 -4.11 5.56
N ALA A 212 -6.73 -5.32 5.69
CA ALA A 212 -7.43 -6.50 6.22
C ALA A 212 -7.81 -6.31 7.69
N VAL A 213 -6.90 -5.79 8.53
CA VAL A 213 -7.17 -5.46 9.94
C VAL A 213 -8.33 -4.48 10.06
N ILE A 214 -8.32 -3.40 9.28
CA ILE A 214 -9.42 -2.42 9.27
C ILE A 214 -10.74 -3.10 8.84
N TYR A 215 -10.72 -3.91 7.79
CA TYR A 215 -11.91 -4.62 7.31
C TYR A 215 -12.49 -5.56 8.35
N PHE A 216 -11.66 -6.44 8.93
CA PHE A 216 -12.13 -7.41 9.91
C PHE A 216 -12.48 -6.75 11.24
N GLY A 217 -11.83 -5.65 11.63
CA GLY A 217 -12.23 -4.82 12.76
C GLY A 217 -13.63 -4.22 12.57
N VAL A 218 -13.90 -3.60 11.42
CA VAL A 218 -15.24 -3.08 11.10
C VAL A 218 -16.27 -4.21 11.04
N ARG A 219 -15.90 -5.37 10.48
CA ARG A 219 -16.77 -6.54 10.44
C ARG A 219 -17.07 -7.06 11.83
N LEU A 220 -16.09 -7.16 12.71
CA LEU A 220 -16.26 -7.58 14.10
C LEU A 220 -17.25 -6.71 14.87
N LEU A 221 -17.21 -5.39 14.64
CA LEU A 221 -18.10 -4.43 15.30
C LEU A 221 -19.53 -4.45 14.74
N LYS A 222 -19.71 -4.79 13.46
CA LYS A 222 -21.03 -4.70 12.76
C LYS A 222 -21.72 -6.05 12.59
N GLU A 223 -21.04 -7.16 12.83
CA GLU A 223 -21.63 -8.48 12.61
C GLU A 223 -22.58 -8.86 13.76
N GLU A 224 -23.76 -9.34 13.42
CA GLU A 224 -24.76 -9.78 14.40
C GLU A 224 -24.59 -11.26 14.76
N SER A 225 -24.19 -12.08 13.77
CA SER A 225 -23.96 -13.52 13.97
C SER A 225 -22.74 -13.79 14.84
N TRP A 226 -22.89 -14.57 15.91
CA TRP A 226 -21.78 -14.98 16.76
C TRP A 226 -20.67 -15.71 15.99
N LYS A 227 -21.04 -16.61 15.08
CA LYS A 227 -20.08 -17.37 14.27
C LYS A 227 -19.23 -16.45 13.42
N ASP A 228 -19.86 -15.52 12.70
CA ASP A 228 -19.16 -14.57 11.83
C ASP A 228 -18.31 -13.58 12.63
N ARG A 229 -18.74 -13.23 13.84
CA ARG A 229 -17.97 -12.40 14.77
C ARG A 229 -16.69 -13.13 15.21
N VAL A 230 -16.78 -14.41 15.59
CA VAL A 230 -15.60 -15.22 15.95
C VAL A 230 -14.64 -15.36 14.78
N ILE A 231 -15.14 -15.67 13.58
CA ILE A 231 -14.30 -15.74 12.36
C ILE A 231 -13.60 -14.41 12.12
N SER A 232 -14.33 -13.30 12.26
CA SER A 232 -13.75 -11.96 12.06
C SER A 232 -12.70 -11.63 13.11
N ALA A 233 -12.88 -12.05 14.38
CA ALA A 233 -11.90 -11.87 15.44
C ALA A 233 -10.61 -12.69 15.18
N ILE A 234 -10.75 -13.92 14.74
CA ILE A 234 -9.60 -14.79 14.38
C ILE A 234 -8.83 -14.14 13.21
N LEU A 235 -9.51 -13.75 12.14
CA LEU A 235 -8.86 -13.16 10.98
C LEU A 235 -8.24 -11.79 11.30
N PHE A 236 -8.89 -10.98 12.13
CA PHE A 236 -8.34 -9.73 12.65
C PHE A 236 -7.01 -9.98 13.39
N ALA A 237 -6.98 -10.98 14.28
CA ALA A 237 -5.76 -11.35 15.01
C ALA A 237 -4.68 -11.90 14.07
N VAL A 238 -5.02 -12.80 13.15
CA VAL A 238 -4.07 -13.38 12.19
C VAL A 238 -3.42 -12.31 11.33
N PHE A 239 -4.22 -11.43 10.71
CA PHE A 239 -3.69 -10.35 9.87
C PHE A 239 -2.94 -9.31 10.71
N GLY A 240 -3.37 -9.01 11.93
CA GLY A 240 -2.71 -8.12 12.85
C GLY A 240 -1.33 -8.63 13.27
N ILE A 241 -1.24 -9.88 13.70
CA ILE A 241 0.02 -10.50 14.10
C ILE A 241 0.99 -10.61 12.91
N THR A 242 0.53 -11.11 11.77
CA THR A 242 1.37 -11.22 10.57
C THR A 242 1.86 -9.85 10.11
N GLY A 243 0.96 -8.87 10.07
CA GLY A 243 1.30 -7.50 9.72
C GLY A 243 2.27 -6.85 10.69
N TYR A 244 2.14 -7.12 12.00
CA TYR A 244 3.07 -6.64 13.02
C TYR A 244 4.51 -7.13 12.78
N TYR A 245 4.67 -8.40 12.41
CA TYR A 245 5.99 -8.95 12.06
C TYR A 245 6.59 -8.34 10.80
N ILE A 246 5.75 -7.86 9.87
CA ILE A 246 6.22 -7.12 8.68
C ILE A 246 6.56 -5.68 9.07
N ARG A 247 5.66 -5.01 9.82
CA ARG A 247 5.83 -3.64 10.27
C ARG A 247 4.97 -3.36 11.51
N PRO A 248 5.57 -3.01 12.65
CA PRO A 248 4.82 -2.79 13.91
C PRO A 248 3.68 -1.77 13.81
N THR A 249 3.78 -0.80 12.89
CA THR A 249 2.74 0.22 12.69
C THR A 249 1.39 -0.32 12.20
N VAL A 250 1.33 -1.58 11.74
CA VAL A 250 0.06 -2.24 11.32
C VAL A 250 -0.94 -2.34 12.46
N VAL A 251 -0.48 -2.40 13.71
CA VAL A 251 -1.38 -2.51 14.88
C VAL A 251 -1.97 -1.16 15.33
N ILE A 252 -1.52 -0.03 14.81
CA ILE A 252 -2.07 1.29 15.19
C ILE A 252 -3.59 1.40 14.95
N PRO A 253 -4.17 0.83 13.87
CA PRO A 253 -5.61 0.83 13.64
C PRO A 253 -6.40 -0.10 14.57
N MET A 254 -5.75 -0.96 15.34
CA MET A 254 -6.40 -1.91 16.26
C MET A 254 -6.83 -1.23 17.55
#